data_dba8374642f20cf176ab859b766fce16
#
_entry.id   dba8374642f20cf176ab859b766fce16
#
_cell.length_a   1.000
_cell.length_b   1.000
_cell.length_c   1.000
_cell.angle_alpha   90.00
_cell.angle_beta   90.00
_cell.angle_gamma   90.00
#
_symmetry.space_group_name_H-M   'P 1'
#
loop_
_entity.id
_entity.type
_entity.pdbx_description
1 polymer ?
#
loop_
_entity_poly.entity_id
_entity_poly.type
_entity_poly.pdbx_seq_one_letter_code
_entity_poly.pdbx_strand_id
1 'polypeptide(L)'
;MRVILASPEAKVWSERKHIPLGLGYLAATLRDGGHEPFIYDAAIEDVPVEFYIEEAEQQGKPYELIGITAATPLIGDAWQMAQTAKSYGLTTVLGGPHLTIMPRESLEPRHDYVDYVFKGEAEHTFLELVDTLQAGRPVQLLPGMHMRGRDGEIISDYSSPMIENLDSLPFPAHDLFKIDRYTNLQPLTDGLDRHARSFTILTSRGCPYKCTFCSKPVTGDTWRGRSVDNVVAEWRWLVQDLHASEIGVTDDIWNLKMDRAKELMRRLIAEGLNTVPWTTVHGMKVNHTDLELFQLMKAAGCKRVGFGVENGDPWMLRNVIRKGQTLEQVRDAFKNAKAAGLQTMGFFIFGMPNETEETMEATIQLALELDPDLANFMLAAPFPGTKMYDMIREGGEIFANDWPDYAIHEQRSRFTMNDGIYNSDLVVRKWRDAYRRFYLYRPERVWEKMSKKSFWTEMPSTISNARRFFLGNKDQNGHHGHNGRVNPEEPVTSVKGILDRAL
;
A
#
# COMPACT_ATOMS: atom_id res chain seq x y z
N MET A 1 8.68 -27.63 7.66
CA MET A 1 8.39 -27.40 6.20
C MET A 1 9.28 -26.27 5.66
N ARG A 2 9.64 -26.36 4.37
CA ARG A 2 10.25 -25.25 3.63
C ARG A 2 9.16 -24.49 2.85
N VAL A 3 9.05 -23.20 3.09
CA VAL A 3 7.92 -22.39 2.62
C VAL A 3 8.43 -21.19 1.84
N ILE A 4 7.95 -20.96 0.63
CA ILE A 4 8.15 -19.72 -0.11
C ILE A 4 7.07 -18.73 0.31
N LEU A 5 7.46 -17.51 0.68
CA LEU A 5 6.57 -16.37 0.88
C LEU A 5 6.80 -15.37 -0.24
N ALA A 6 5.81 -15.16 -1.10
CA ALA A 6 5.99 -14.47 -2.35
C ALA A 6 5.15 -13.19 -2.47
N SER A 7 5.71 -12.17 -3.12
CA SER A 7 5.03 -10.99 -3.62
C SER A 7 5.18 -10.92 -5.14
N PRO A 8 4.10 -10.78 -5.92
CA PRO A 8 4.19 -10.64 -7.37
C PRO A 8 4.78 -9.28 -7.76
N GLU A 9 5.26 -9.19 -9.00
CA GLU A 9 5.86 -7.97 -9.51
C GLU A 9 4.80 -6.87 -9.71
N ALA A 10 5.05 -5.72 -9.10
CA ALA A 10 4.25 -4.53 -9.32
C ALA A 10 4.69 -3.81 -10.61
N LYS A 11 4.37 -4.36 -11.79
CA LYS A 11 4.65 -3.70 -13.10
C LYS A 11 4.11 -2.27 -13.16
N VAL A 12 3.09 -1.98 -12.35
CA VAL A 12 2.42 -0.68 -12.23
C VAL A 12 3.23 0.30 -11.38
N TRP A 13 4.14 -0.16 -10.51
CA TRP A 13 4.95 0.65 -9.59
C TRP A 13 6.45 0.51 -9.84
N SER A 14 6.85 0.39 -11.08
CA SER A 14 8.19 0.01 -11.53
C SER A 14 9.35 0.84 -10.96
N GLU A 15 9.09 2.02 -10.39
CA GLU A 15 10.13 2.94 -9.93
C GLU A 15 10.41 2.91 -8.42
N ARG A 16 9.51 2.33 -7.60
CA ARG A 16 9.68 2.29 -6.14
C ARG A 16 9.39 0.90 -5.59
N LYS A 17 10.44 0.30 -5.06
CA LYS A 17 10.41 -1.04 -4.48
C LYS A 17 10.52 -0.91 -2.98
N HIS A 18 9.44 -1.23 -2.27
CA HIS A 18 9.38 -1.22 -0.80
C HIS A 18 9.27 -2.63 -0.28
N ILE A 19 9.85 -2.87 0.89
CA ILE A 19 9.79 -4.15 1.57
C ILE A 19 8.32 -4.53 1.80
N PRO A 20 7.85 -5.70 1.34
CA PRO A 20 6.52 -6.22 1.67
C PRO A 20 6.52 -6.74 3.12
N LEU A 21 6.41 -5.82 4.09
CA LEU A 21 6.64 -6.07 5.52
C LEU A 21 5.75 -7.18 6.08
N GLY A 22 4.55 -7.37 5.54
CA GLY A 22 3.66 -8.47 5.92
C GLY A 22 4.29 -9.85 5.71
N LEU A 23 5.08 -10.04 4.65
CA LEU A 23 5.83 -11.29 4.44
C LEU A 23 6.93 -11.46 5.48
N GLY A 24 7.53 -10.36 5.95
CA GLY A 24 8.51 -10.39 7.03
C GLY A 24 7.92 -10.90 8.35
N TYR A 25 6.70 -10.47 8.71
CA TYR A 25 6.00 -10.97 9.90
C TYR A 25 5.63 -12.45 9.74
N LEU A 26 5.09 -12.86 8.59
CA LEU A 26 4.78 -14.26 8.32
C LEU A 26 6.04 -15.14 8.39
N ALA A 27 7.15 -14.68 7.80
CA ALA A 27 8.43 -15.40 7.83
C ALA A 27 8.97 -15.55 9.26
N ALA A 28 8.92 -14.47 10.05
CA ALA A 28 9.36 -14.53 11.44
C ALA A 28 8.51 -15.50 12.27
N THR A 29 7.19 -15.45 12.11
CA THR A 29 6.26 -16.36 12.81
C THR A 29 6.48 -17.83 12.41
N LEU A 30 6.69 -18.11 11.13
CA LEU A 30 7.01 -19.46 10.65
C LEU A 30 8.35 -19.97 11.19
N ARG A 31 9.37 -19.10 11.24
CA ARG A 31 10.70 -19.42 11.78
C ARG A 31 10.64 -19.76 13.27
N ASP A 32 9.88 -18.98 14.05
CA ASP A 32 9.64 -19.26 15.46
C ASP A 32 8.88 -20.59 15.67
N GLY A 33 8.01 -20.97 14.71
CA GLY A 33 7.35 -22.29 14.67
C GLY A 33 8.25 -23.44 14.18
N GLY A 34 9.53 -23.19 13.88
CA GLY A 34 10.48 -24.22 13.45
C GLY A 34 10.42 -24.57 11.96
N HIS A 35 9.85 -23.71 11.13
CA HIS A 35 9.83 -23.86 9.67
C HIS A 35 10.97 -23.05 9.02
N GLU A 36 11.22 -23.34 7.73
CA GLU A 36 12.26 -22.68 6.93
C GLU A 36 11.60 -21.75 5.86
N PRO A 37 11.30 -20.48 6.20
CA PRO A 37 10.75 -19.55 5.23
C PRO A 37 11.84 -19.01 4.29
N PHE A 38 11.47 -18.80 3.03
CA PHE A 38 12.21 -18.04 2.03
C PHE A 38 11.31 -16.95 1.46
N ILE A 39 11.82 -15.72 1.38
CA ILE A 39 11.06 -14.59 0.83
C ILE A 39 11.48 -14.37 -0.63
N TYR A 40 10.48 -14.44 -1.52
CA TYR A 40 10.60 -14.11 -2.94
C TYR A 40 9.78 -12.85 -3.23
N ASP A 41 10.43 -11.75 -3.56
CA ASP A 41 9.78 -10.51 -4.02
C ASP A 41 10.12 -10.29 -5.49
N ALA A 42 9.17 -10.60 -6.38
CA ALA A 42 9.37 -10.49 -7.82
C ALA A 42 9.76 -9.08 -8.29
N ALA A 43 9.46 -8.04 -7.49
CA ALA A 43 9.85 -6.67 -7.82
C ALA A 43 11.37 -6.43 -7.79
N ILE A 44 12.12 -7.24 -7.05
CA ILE A 44 13.58 -7.08 -6.87
C ILE A 44 14.39 -8.28 -7.35
N GLU A 45 13.71 -9.38 -7.74
CA GLU A 45 14.39 -10.57 -8.25
C GLU A 45 14.71 -10.44 -9.74
N ASP A 46 15.84 -11.01 -10.16
CA ASP A 46 16.28 -11.02 -11.56
C ASP A 46 15.81 -12.30 -12.27
N VAL A 47 15.36 -13.29 -11.50
CA VAL A 47 14.92 -14.61 -11.99
C VAL A 47 13.52 -14.91 -11.48
N PRO A 48 12.73 -15.69 -12.23
CA PRO A 48 11.39 -16.06 -11.82
C PRO A 48 11.41 -17.06 -10.64
N VAL A 49 10.28 -17.22 -9.97
CA VAL A 49 10.17 -18.08 -8.77
C VAL A 49 10.51 -19.54 -9.05
N GLU A 50 10.25 -20.01 -10.27
CA GLU A 50 10.56 -21.37 -10.76
C GLU A 50 12.04 -21.72 -10.59
N PHE A 51 12.91 -20.75 -10.84
CA PHE A 51 14.35 -20.94 -10.67
C PHE A 51 14.70 -21.41 -9.24
N TYR A 52 14.12 -20.78 -8.23
CA TYR A 52 14.35 -21.15 -6.83
C TYR A 52 13.70 -22.49 -6.45
N ILE A 53 12.57 -22.82 -7.06
CA ILE A 53 11.91 -24.14 -6.86
C ILE A 53 12.79 -25.23 -7.43
N GLU A 54 13.25 -25.10 -8.68
CA GLU A 54 14.09 -26.08 -9.36
C GLU A 54 15.46 -26.23 -8.68
N GLU A 55 16.09 -25.13 -8.27
CA GLU A 55 17.35 -25.17 -7.54
C GLU A 55 17.21 -25.95 -6.21
N ALA A 56 16.12 -25.73 -5.48
CA ALA A 56 15.86 -26.42 -4.22
C ALA A 56 15.62 -27.94 -4.44
N GLU A 57 14.92 -28.32 -5.51
CA GLU A 57 14.73 -29.72 -5.91
C GLU A 57 16.07 -30.39 -6.24
N GLN A 58 16.92 -29.74 -7.04
CA GLN A 58 18.25 -30.27 -7.40
C GLN A 58 19.16 -30.44 -6.17
N GLN A 59 18.99 -29.60 -5.14
CA GLN A 59 19.70 -29.71 -3.87
C GLN A 59 19.13 -30.78 -2.93
N GLY A 60 18.04 -31.49 -3.31
CA GLY A 60 17.35 -32.45 -2.47
C GLY A 60 16.62 -31.86 -1.27
N LYS A 61 16.29 -30.58 -1.33
CA LYS A 61 15.56 -29.82 -0.29
C LYS A 61 14.39 -29.05 -0.93
N PRO A 62 13.37 -29.74 -1.47
CA PRO A 62 12.28 -29.07 -2.17
C PRO A 62 11.49 -28.18 -1.23
N TYR A 63 10.87 -27.13 -1.80
CA TYR A 63 9.81 -26.39 -1.14
C TYR A 63 8.51 -27.20 -1.20
N GLU A 64 7.68 -27.04 -0.16
CA GLU A 64 6.43 -27.81 -0.02
C GLU A 64 5.19 -26.93 -0.16
N LEU A 65 5.35 -25.61 0.09
CA LEU A 65 4.27 -24.65 0.08
C LEU A 65 4.75 -23.28 -0.42
N ILE A 66 3.87 -22.56 -1.11
CA ILE A 66 4.03 -21.16 -1.45
C ILE A 66 2.86 -20.35 -0.89
N GLY A 67 3.16 -19.29 -0.11
CA GLY A 67 2.21 -18.29 0.35
C GLY A 67 2.39 -16.98 -0.44
N ILE A 68 1.37 -16.52 -1.15
CA ILE A 68 1.44 -15.36 -2.05
C ILE A 68 0.55 -14.24 -1.52
N THR A 69 1.13 -13.05 -1.32
CA THR A 69 0.35 -11.84 -0.97
C THR A 69 -0.02 -11.06 -2.22
N ALA A 70 -1.25 -10.50 -2.27
CA ALA A 70 -1.65 -9.67 -3.39
C ALA A 70 -2.49 -8.46 -2.98
N ALA A 71 -2.11 -7.28 -3.50
CA ALA A 71 -2.99 -6.13 -3.62
C ALA A 71 -3.85 -6.25 -4.88
N THR A 72 -4.97 -5.51 -4.95
CA THR A 72 -5.93 -5.62 -6.08
C THR A 72 -5.29 -5.51 -7.46
N PRO A 73 -4.39 -4.56 -7.75
CA PRO A 73 -3.77 -4.49 -9.08
C PRO A 73 -2.84 -5.65 -9.42
N LEU A 74 -2.43 -6.45 -8.45
CA LEU A 74 -1.43 -7.52 -8.58
C LEU A 74 -2.03 -8.93 -8.57
N ILE A 75 -3.34 -9.06 -8.44
CA ILE A 75 -3.96 -10.37 -8.25
C ILE A 75 -3.80 -11.30 -9.46
N GLY A 76 -3.82 -10.74 -10.68
CA GLY A 76 -3.58 -11.52 -11.90
C GLY A 76 -2.19 -12.16 -11.91
N ASP A 77 -1.15 -11.42 -11.53
CA ASP A 77 0.22 -11.94 -11.44
C ASP A 77 0.35 -12.95 -10.28
N ALA A 78 -0.39 -12.75 -9.17
CA ALA A 78 -0.45 -13.71 -8.06
C ALA A 78 -1.10 -15.04 -8.50
N TRP A 79 -2.16 -15.02 -9.29
CA TRP A 79 -2.78 -16.23 -9.85
C TRP A 79 -1.83 -16.97 -10.78
N GLN A 80 -1.13 -16.25 -11.64
CA GLN A 80 -0.13 -16.83 -12.53
C GLN A 80 0.99 -17.52 -11.74
N MET A 81 1.50 -16.87 -10.71
CA MET A 81 2.53 -17.43 -9.82
C MET A 81 2.02 -18.67 -9.07
N ALA A 82 0.78 -18.65 -8.59
CA ALA A 82 0.16 -19.81 -7.94
C ALA A 82 0.01 -20.99 -8.91
N GLN A 83 -0.43 -20.74 -10.14
CA GLN A 83 -0.55 -21.76 -11.18
C GLN A 83 0.81 -22.41 -11.49
N THR A 84 1.84 -21.59 -11.64
CA THR A 84 3.21 -22.06 -11.81
C THR A 84 3.66 -22.94 -10.65
N ALA A 85 3.55 -22.46 -9.41
CA ALA A 85 3.95 -23.24 -8.23
C ALA A 85 3.18 -24.56 -8.10
N LYS A 86 1.90 -24.56 -8.45
CA LYS A 86 1.07 -25.76 -8.45
C LYS A 86 1.56 -26.81 -9.45
N SER A 87 2.10 -26.40 -10.61
CA SER A 87 2.66 -27.33 -11.61
C SER A 87 3.92 -28.04 -11.11
N TYR A 88 4.61 -27.48 -10.12
CA TYR A 88 5.71 -28.12 -9.37
C TYR A 88 5.24 -28.90 -8.13
N GLY A 89 3.94 -29.03 -7.92
CA GLY A 89 3.38 -29.82 -6.82
C GLY A 89 3.31 -29.10 -5.46
N LEU A 90 3.60 -27.80 -5.39
CA LEU A 90 3.52 -27.04 -4.14
C LEU A 90 2.06 -26.87 -3.71
N THR A 91 1.83 -26.85 -2.40
CA THR A 91 0.59 -26.33 -1.83
C THR A 91 0.57 -24.82 -2.00
N THR A 92 -0.55 -24.28 -2.51
CA THR A 92 -0.68 -22.85 -2.84
C THR A 92 -1.63 -22.15 -1.90
N VAL A 93 -1.18 -21.06 -1.30
CA VAL A 93 -1.94 -20.24 -0.36
C VAL A 93 -1.89 -18.78 -0.79
N LEU A 94 -3.05 -18.13 -0.92
CA LEU A 94 -3.14 -16.71 -1.24
C LEU A 94 -3.66 -15.91 -0.04
N GLY A 95 -3.13 -14.70 0.13
CA GLY A 95 -3.55 -13.77 1.19
C GLY A 95 -3.32 -12.31 0.80
N GLY A 96 -3.51 -11.41 1.77
CA GLY A 96 -3.27 -9.99 1.60
C GLY A 96 -4.52 -9.17 1.28
N PRO A 97 -4.35 -7.89 0.88
CA PRO A 97 -5.46 -6.94 0.79
C PRO A 97 -6.59 -7.35 -0.16
N HIS A 98 -6.28 -7.82 -1.37
CA HIS A 98 -7.31 -8.24 -2.32
C HIS A 98 -8.11 -9.44 -1.80
N LEU A 99 -7.39 -10.46 -1.31
CA LEU A 99 -8.01 -11.71 -0.84
C LEU A 99 -8.87 -11.48 0.41
N THR A 100 -8.56 -10.45 1.20
CA THR A 100 -9.39 -10.08 2.35
C THR A 100 -10.74 -9.52 1.92
N ILE A 101 -10.80 -8.84 0.77
CA ILE A 101 -12.04 -8.27 0.20
C ILE A 101 -12.78 -9.30 -0.65
N MET A 102 -12.05 -10.01 -1.52
CA MET A 102 -12.58 -10.90 -2.55
C MET A 102 -12.04 -12.35 -2.41
N PRO A 103 -12.24 -13.01 -1.26
CA PRO A 103 -11.57 -14.28 -0.98
C PRO A 103 -12.04 -15.44 -1.88
N ARG A 104 -13.30 -15.44 -2.28
CA ARG A 104 -13.90 -16.56 -3.03
C ARG A 104 -13.48 -16.56 -4.50
N GLU A 105 -13.16 -15.41 -5.09
CA GLU A 105 -12.79 -15.28 -6.48
C GLU A 105 -11.61 -16.19 -6.85
N SER A 106 -10.59 -16.25 -5.99
CA SER A 106 -9.40 -17.09 -6.20
C SER A 106 -9.64 -18.58 -5.98
N LEU A 107 -10.85 -18.97 -5.56
CA LEU A 107 -11.25 -20.36 -5.39
C LEU A 107 -12.33 -20.81 -6.40
N GLU A 108 -12.69 -19.96 -7.37
CA GLU A 108 -13.56 -20.36 -8.47
C GLU A 108 -12.94 -21.50 -9.30
N PRO A 109 -13.75 -22.30 -10.03
CA PRO A 109 -13.23 -23.46 -10.77
C PRO A 109 -12.10 -23.16 -11.74
N ARG A 110 -12.04 -21.93 -12.29
CA ARG A 110 -10.95 -21.45 -13.17
C ARG A 110 -9.61 -21.30 -12.45
N HIS A 111 -9.58 -21.28 -11.12
CA HIS A 111 -8.40 -21.16 -10.26
C HIS A 111 -8.20 -22.42 -9.42
N ASP A 112 -8.37 -23.61 -10.01
CA ASP A 112 -8.25 -24.91 -9.36
C ASP A 112 -6.84 -25.20 -8.79
N TYR A 113 -5.87 -24.39 -9.21
CA TYR A 113 -4.49 -24.38 -8.71
C TYR A 113 -4.32 -23.62 -7.36
N VAL A 114 -5.35 -22.98 -6.82
CA VAL A 114 -5.30 -22.34 -5.49
C VAL A 114 -5.93 -23.28 -4.46
N ASP A 115 -5.19 -23.69 -3.44
CA ASP A 115 -5.67 -24.59 -2.40
C ASP A 115 -6.39 -23.87 -1.26
N TYR A 116 -5.77 -22.76 -0.76
CA TYR A 116 -6.24 -22.01 0.40
C TYR A 116 -6.16 -20.51 0.19
N VAL A 117 -7.10 -19.78 0.81
CA VAL A 117 -7.12 -18.32 0.84
C VAL A 117 -7.32 -17.85 2.27
N PHE A 118 -6.54 -16.85 2.71
CA PHE A 118 -6.67 -16.22 4.01
C PHE A 118 -7.09 -14.76 3.92
N LYS A 119 -7.97 -14.36 4.85
CA LYS A 119 -8.39 -12.99 5.11
C LYS A 119 -7.75 -12.45 6.37
N GLY A 120 -7.64 -11.11 6.45
CA GLY A 120 -7.19 -10.42 7.66
C GLY A 120 -5.74 -10.67 8.01
N GLU A 121 -5.43 -10.66 9.29
CA GLU A 121 -4.10 -10.93 9.81
C GLU A 121 -3.91 -12.44 9.96
N ALA A 122 -3.02 -13.02 9.18
CA ALA A 122 -2.92 -14.47 9.03
C ALA A 122 -1.70 -15.07 9.74
N GLU A 123 -0.91 -14.31 10.51
CA GLU A 123 0.35 -14.80 11.07
C GLU A 123 0.17 -16.10 11.87
N HIS A 124 -0.81 -16.15 12.78
CA HIS A 124 -1.06 -17.34 13.59
C HIS A 124 -1.79 -18.45 12.84
N THR A 125 -2.82 -18.10 12.06
CA THR A 125 -3.63 -19.09 11.33
C THR A 125 -2.84 -19.73 10.17
N PHE A 126 -1.93 -18.96 9.57
CA PHE A 126 -1.05 -19.51 8.53
C PHE A 126 -0.01 -20.47 9.11
N LEU A 127 0.58 -20.15 10.28
CA LEU A 127 1.44 -21.08 11.01
C LEU A 127 0.69 -22.38 11.35
N GLU A 128 -0.54 -22.29 11.87
CA GLU A 128 -1.37 -23.47 12.19
C GLU A 128 -1.66 -24.34 10.96
N LEU A 129 -1.90 -23.73 9.79
CA LEU A 129 -2.03 -24.47 8.53
C LEU A 129 -0.75 -25.22 8.20
N VAL A 130 0.41 -24.55 8.26
CA VAL A 130 1.72 -25.13 7.92
C VAL A 130 2.07 -26.27 8.86
N ASP A 131 1.83 -26.12 10.18
CA ASP A 131 1.99 -27.19 11.18
C ASP A 131 1.08 -28.39 10.90
N THR A 132 -0.16 -28.12 10.49
CA THR A 132 -1.14 -29.17 10.17
C THR A 132 -0.71 -29.97 8.96
N LEU A 133 -0.25 -29.29 7.91
CA LEU A 133 0.24 -29.92 6.67
C LEU A 133 1.53 -30.71 6.94
N GLN A 134 2.48 -30.17 7.69
CA GLN A 134 3.72 -30.85 8.05
C GLN A 134 3.45 -32.15 8.83
N ALA A 135 2.46 -32.13 9.71
CA ALA A 135 2.06 -33.30 10.48
C ALA A 135 1.22 -34.29 9.70
N GLY A 136 0.92 -34.05 8.41
CA GLY A 136 0.04 -34.89 7.59
C GLY A 136 -1.38 -35.01 8.14
N ARG A 137 -1.83 -34.05 8.93
CA ARG A 137 -3.18 -34.05 9.52
C ARG A 137 -4.21 -33.46 8.55
N PRO A 138 -5.48 -33.90 8.61
CA PRO A 138 -6.54 -33.27 7.84
C PRO A 138 -6.66 -31.79 8.20
N VAL A 139 -6.66 -30.93 7.18
CA VAL A 139 -6.86 -29.50 7.35
C VAL A 139 -8.32 -29.24 7.73
N GLN A 140 -8.52 -28.53 8.83
CA GLN A 140 -9.81 -28.00 9.27
C GLN A 140 -9.92 -26.54 8.88
N LEU A 141 -11.14 -26.03 8.77
CA LEU A 141 -11.39 -24.61 8.50
C LEU A 141 -10.91 -23.76 9.66
N LEU A 142 -9.93 -22.87 9.39
CA LEU A 142 -9.37 -21.93 10.34
C LEU A 142 -10.04 -20.55 10.25
N PRO A 143 -9.95 -19.70 11.28
CA PRO A 143 -10.47 -18.34 11.22
C PRO A 143 -9.91 -17.55 10.04
N GLY A 144 -10.80 -16.94 9.24
CA GLY A 144 -10.45 -16.19 8.04
C GLY A 144 -10.01 -17.04 6.85
N MET A 145 -10.11 -18.36 6.94
CA MET A 145 -9.70 -19.27 5.88
C MET A 145 -10.85 -19.59 4.91
N HIS A 146 -10.50 -19.73 3.65
CA HIS A 146 -11.38 -20.25 2.60
C HIS A 146 -10.65 -21.37 1.87
N MET A 147 -11.35 -22.45 1.54
CA MET A 147 -10.79 -23.63 0.85
C MET A 147 -11.85 -24.36 0.04
N ARG A 148 -11.42 -25.26 -0.84
CA ARG A 148 -12.34 -26.19 -1.51
C ARG A 148 -12.66 -27.37 -0.61
N GLY A 149 -13.94 -27.68 -0.50
CA GLY A 149 -14.43 -28.89 0.10
C GLY A 149 -14.23 -30.10 -0.82
N ARG A 150 -14.52 -31.31 -0.30
CA ARG A 150 -14.37 -32.57 -1.06
C ARG A 150 -15.26 -32.63 -2.31
N ASP A 151 -16.39 -31.97 -2.29
CA ASP A 151 -17.36 -31.93 -3.40
C ASP A 151 -17.10 -30.75 -4.35
N GLY A 152 -15.96 -30.04 -4.20
CA GLY A 152 -15.61 -28.88 -5.00
C GLY A 152 -16.30 -27.58 -4.58
N GLU A 153 -17.16 -27.61 -3.57
CA GLU A 153 -17.77 -26.42 -2.99
C GLU A 153 -16.71 -25.55 -2.25
N ILE A 154 -16.94 -24.25 -2.15
CA ILE A 154 -16.07 -23.35 -1.40
C ILE A 154 -16.56 -23.27 0.04
N ILE A 155 -15.78 -23.83 0.96
CA ILE A 155 -16.00 -23.72 2.40
C ILE A 155 -15.28 -22.47 2.91
N SER A 156 -15.96 -21.66 3.70
CA SER A 156 -15.50 -20.33 4.05
C SER A 156 -15.73 -20.00 5.53
N ASP A 157 -14.71 -19.50 6.20
CA ASP A 157 -14.84 -18.71 7.41
C ASP A 157 -14.71 -17.22 7.04
N TYR A 158 -15.75 -16.44 7.27
CA TYR A 158 -15.82 -15.02 6.92
C TYR A 158 -15.28 -14.09 8.02
N SER A 159 -14.76 -14.63 9.11
CA SER A 159 -14.10 -13.80 10.11
C SER A 159 -12.88 -13.10 9.51
N SER A 160 -12.50 -11.98 10.11
CA SER A 160 -11.25 -11.30 9.80
C SER A 160 -10.44 -11.27 11.10
N PRO A 161 -9.60 -12.29 11.32
CA PRO A 161 -8.83 -12.36 12.56
C PRO A 161 -7.96 -11.11 12.71
N MET A 162 -7.87 -10.63 13.93
CA MET A 162 -7.01 -9.52 14.32
C MET A 162 -6.18 -9.94 15.52
N ILE A 163 -4.90 -9.65 15.47
CA ILE A 163 -3.98 -9.91 16.60
C ILE A 163 -4.13 -8.75 17.59
N GLU A 164 -4.72 -9.02 18.75
CA GLU A 164 -5.00 -8.00 19.76
C GLU A 164 -3.71 -7.45 20.40
N ASN A 165 -2.80 -8.33 20.80
CA ASN A 165 -1.51 -7.97 21.35
C ASN A 165 -0.41 -8.06 20.27
N LEU A 166 -0.09 -6.93 19.64
CA LEU A 166 0.95 -6.88 18.60
C LEU A 166 2.36 -7.16 19.12
N ASP A 167 2.60 -7.00 20.43
CA ASP A 167 3.89 -7.31 21.05
C ASP A 167 4.17 -8.82 21.15
N SER A 168 3.15 -9.66 20.93
CA SER A 168 3.32 -11.11 20.87
C SER A 168 3.91 -11.61 19.54
N LEU A 169 3.94 -10.75 18.50
CA LEU A 169 4.56 -11.09 17.24
C LEU A 169 6.08 -10.91 17.32
N PRO A 170 6.86 -11.80 16.70
CA PRO A 170 8.28 -11.57 16.50
C PRO A 170 8.49 -10.35 15.60
N PHE A 171 9.68 -9.74 15.67
CA PHE A 171 10.04 -8.70 14.70
C PHE A 171 10.10 -9.29 13.29
N PRO A 172 9.76 -8.50 12.26
CA PRO A 172 9.80 -8.99 10.88
C PRO A 172 11.18 -9.57 10.53
N ALA A 173 11.21 -10.66 9.78
CA ALA A 173 12.45 -11.31 9.34
C ALA A 173 13.17 -10.47 8.28
N HIS A 174 13.67 -9.30 8.65
CA HIS A 174 14.37 -8.38 7.74
C HIS A 174 15.64 -8.98 7.13
N ASP A 175 16.24 -9.93 7.79
CA ASP A 175 17.42 -10.68 7.34
C ASP A 175 17.14 -11.55 6.11
N LEU A 176 15.89 -11.89 5.84
CA LEU A 176 15.48 -12.68 4.66
C LEU A 176 15.22 -11.82 3.42
N PHE A 177 15.20 -10.49 3.56
CA PHE A 177 15.04 -9.58 2.42
C PHE A 177 16.41 -9.20 1.82
N LYS A 178 16.48 -9.06 0.52
CA LYS A 178 17.64 -8.49 -0.21
C LYS A 178 17.62 -6.96 -0.10
N ILE A 179 17.86 -6.44 1.11
CA ILE A 179 17.66 -5.01 1.47
C ILE A 179 18.32 -4.05 0.49
N ASP A 180 19.51 -4.35 -0.01
CA ASP A 180 20.27 -3.49 -0.91
C ASP A 180 19.64 -3.37 -2.33
N ARG A 181 18.61 -4.16 -2.63
CA ARG A 181 17.86 -4.10 -3.89
C ARG A 181 16.60 -3.23 -3.82
N TYR A 182 16.17 -2.84 -2.62
CA TYR A 182 15.04 -1.94 -2.45
C TYR A 182 15.45 -0.47 -2.64
N THR A 183 14.51 0.35 -3.09
CA THR A 183 14.74 1.78 -3.24
C THR A 183 14.56 2.49 -1.90
N ASN A 184 15.20 3.65 -1.75
CA ASN A 184 14.96 4.49 -0.58
C ASN A 184 13.48 4.93 -0.49
N LEU A 185 13.01 5.14 0.74
CA LEU A 185 11.64 5.54 1.02
C LEU A 185 11.34 7.00 0.62
N GLN A 186 12.38 7.80 0.39
CA GLN A 186 12.29 9.23 0.15
C GLN A 186 13.22 9.70 -0.98
N PRO A 187 12.94 9.34 -2.24
CA PRO A 187 13.83 9.68 -3.37
C PRO A 187 13.97 11.19 -3.62
N LEU A 188 13.21 12.03 -2.93
CA LEU A 188 13.20 13.48 -3.09
C LEU A 188 13.77 14.24 -1.88
N THR A 189 14.33 13.54 -0.89
CA THR A 189 15.07 14.17 0.19
C THR A 189 16.53 14.34 -0.24
N ASP A 190 16.98 15.57 -0.16
CA ASP A 190 18.38 15.90 -0.39
C ASP A 190 19.29 15.10 0.57
N GLY A 191 20.21 14.36 0.00
CA GLY A 191 21.29 13.70 0.74
C GLY A 191 21.04 12.25 1.14
N LEU A 192 19.96 11.60 0.72
CA LEU A 192 19.84 10.15 0.85
C LEU A 192 20.39 9.46 -0.41
N ASP A 193 21.30 8.53 -0.22
CA ASP A 193 21.84 7.69 -1.27
C ASP A 193 20.71 6.83 -1.87
N ARG A 194 20.72 6.62 -3.20
CA ARG A 194 19.79 5.67 -3.87
C ARG A 194 19.93 4.24 -3.35
N HIS A 195 21.05 3.93 -2.76
CA HIS A 195 21.39 2.63 -2.16
C HIS A 195 21.26 2.64 -0.63
N ALA A 196 20.46 3.57 -0.07
CA ALA A 196 20.20 3.58 1.36
C ALA A 196 19.56 2.24 1.78
N ARG A 197 20.10 1.65 2.86
CA ARG A 197 19.49 0.48 3.52
C ARG A 197 18.22 0.95 4.24
N SER A 198 17.11 0.95 3.50
CA SER A 198 15.82 1.46 3.95
C SER A 198 14.98 0.35 4.54
N PHE A 199 14.57 0.52 5.80
CA PHE A 199 13.69 -0.41 6.50
C PHE A 199 12.34 0.24 6.78
N THR A 200 11.32 -0.58 6.91
CA THR A 200 9.98 -0.14 7.34
C THR A 200 9.62 -0.77 8.68
N ILE A 201 8.84 -0.04 9.47
CA ILE A 201 8.34 -0.50 10.76
C ILE A 201 6.84 -0.20 10.88
N LEU A 202 6.11 -1.12 11.51
CA LEU A 202 4.74 -0.89 11.97
C LEU A 202 4.76 -0.71 13.49
N THR A 203 4.32 0.46 13.97
CA THR A 203 4.18 0.73 15.40
C THR A 203 2.78 0.47 15.91
N SER A 204 1.81 0.40 14.99
CA SER A 204 0.40 0.10 15.25
C SER A 204 -0.26 -0.44 13.99
N ARG A 205 -1.42 -1.11 14.15
CA ARG A 205 -2.27 -1.60 13.08
C ARG A 205 -3.70 -1.10 13.26
N GLY A 206 -4.39 -0.87 12.13
CA GLY A 206 -5.78 -0.46 12.09
C GLY A 206 -6.01 1.04 12.28
N CYS A 207 -7.15 1.51 11.78
CA CYS A 207 -7.53 2.92 11.84
C CYS A 207 -9.05 3.05 12.05
N PRO A 208 -9.52 3.72 13.14
CA PRO A 208 -10.95 3.79 13.46
C PRO A 208 -11.76 4.74 12.56
N TYR A 209 -11.09 5.51 11.72
CA TYR A 209 -11.76 6.45 10.84
C TYR A 209 -12.45 5.76 9.67
N LYS A 210 -13.59 6.29 9.25
CA LYS A 210 -14.46 5.74 8.20
C LYS A 210 -14.41 6.56 6.91
N CYS A 211 -13.19 6.93 6.47
CA CYS A 211 -13.02 7.62 5.20
C CYS A 211 -13.58 6.78 4.05
N THR A 212 -14.43 7.36 3.21
CA THR A 212 -15.21 6.60 2.21
C THR A 212 -14.38 5.93 1.14
N PHE A 213 -13.22 6.50 0.80
CA PHE A 213 -12.30 5.98 -0.21
C PHE A 213 -11.28 4.97 0.34
N CYS A 214 -11.14 4.91 1.69
CA CYS A 214 -10.04 4.18 2.32
C CYS A 214 -10.38 2.70 2.46
N SER A 215 -9.46 1.87 1.98
CA SER A 215 -9.49 0.42 2.15
C SER A 215 -8.45 0.01 3.21
N LYS A 216 -8.91 -0.66 4.27
CA LYS A 216 -8.08 -1.20 5.36
C LYS A 216 -8.43 -2.67 5.58
N PRO A 217 -8.35 -3.49 4.54
CA PRO A 217 -8.95 -4.82 4.63
C PRO A 217 -8.25 -5.72 5.63
N VAL A 218 -6.94 -5.65 5.74
CA VAL A 218 -6.14 -6.56 6.59
C VAL A 218 -6.15 -6.11 8.04
N THR A 219 -5.83 -4.84 8.30
CA THR A 219 -5.62 -4.30 9.66
C THR A 219 -6.90 -3.83 10.36
N GLY A 220 -7.97 -3.59 9.58
CA GLY A 220 -9.32 -3.31 10.07
C GLY A 220 -9.51 -1.94 10.72
N ASP A 221 -10.64 -1.82 11.42
CA ASP A 221 -11.12 -0.56 12.00
C ASP A 221 -10.72 -0.35 13.47
N THR A 222 -10.13 -1.36 14.12
CA THR A 222 -9.69 -1.27 15.50
C THR A 222 -8.21 -0.94 15.58
N TRP A 223 -7.89 0.20 16.16
CA TRP A 223 -6.50 0.59 16.35
C TRP A 223 -5.86 -0.20 17.50
N ARG A 224 -4.73 -0.80 17.24
CA ARG A 224 -3.93 -1.58 18.20
C ARG A 224 -2.48 -1.12 18.10
N GLY A 225 -1.94 -0.58 19.19
CA GLY A 225 -0.54 -0.12 19.28
C GLY A 225 0.34 -1.17 19.90
N ARG A 226 1.54 -1.33 19.38
CA ARG A 226 2.64 -2.00 20.09
C ARG A 226 3.05 -1.14 21.29
N SER A 227 3.59 -1.74 22.35
CA SER A 227 4.17 -0.96 23.44
C SER A 227 5.37 -0.12 22.95
N VAL A 228 5.63 0.97 23.65
CA VAL A 228 6.80 1.82 23.34
C VAL A 228 8.09 1.02 23.46
N ASP A 229 8.20 0.16 24.49
CA ASP A 229 9.37 -0.69 24.69
C ASP A 229 9.61 -1.65 23.53
N ASN A 230 8.55 -2.28 23.01
CA ASN A 230 8.65 -3.20 21.88
C ASN A 230 9.07 -2.47 20.58
N VAL A 231 8.51 -1.29 20.31
CA VAL A 231 8.90 -0.47 19.15
C VAL A 231 10.34 0.02 19.28
N VAL A 232 10.76 0.48 20.45
CA VAL A 232 12.15 0.93 20.71
C VAL A 232 13.13 -0.22 20.55
N ALA A 233 12.78 -1.42 20.98
CA ALA A 233 13.62 -2.61 20.83
C ALA A 233 13.84 -2.96 19.35
N GLU A 234 12.79 -2.96 18.51
CA GLU A 234 12.93 -3.16 17.06
C GLU A 234 13.72 -2.03 16.43
N TRP A 235 13.43 -0.77 16.78
CA TRP A 235 14.16 0.39 16.26
C TRP A 235 15.66 0.30 16.55
N ARG A 236 16.03 -0.11 17.78
CA ARG A 236 17.42 -0.33 18.15
C ARG A 236 18.06 -1.42 17.30
N TRP A 237 17.36 -2.54 17.10
CA TRP A 237 17.84 -3.63 16.25
C TRP A 237 18.06 -3.17 14.80
N LEU A 238 17.12 -2.40 14.23
CA LEU A 238 17.28 -1.84 12.88
C LEU A 238 18.52 -0.92 12.78
N VAL A 239 18.73 -0.06 13.77
CA VAL A 239 19.83 0.93 13.76
C VAL A 239 21.19 0.29 14.06
N GLN A 240 21.26 -0.51 15.11
CA GLN A 240 22.54 -1.00 15.65
C GLN A 240 23.02 -2.30 14.98
N ASP A 241 22.12 -3.23 14.72
CA ASP A 241 22.48 -4.55 14.22
C ASP A 241 22.29 -4.65 12.69
N LEU A 242 21.20 -4.10 12.15
CA LEU A 242 20.94 -4.13 10.72
C LEU A 242 21.49 -2.92 9.96
N HIS A 243 22.08 -1.94 10.67
CA HIS A 243 22.71 -0.75 10.09
C HIS A 243 21.80 0.00 9.13
N ALA A 244 20.56 0.26 9.57
CA ALA A 244 19.60 1.05 8.80
C ALA A 244 20.16 2.44 8.47
N SER A 245 20.02 2.87 7.23
CA SER A 245 20.33 4.23 6.78
C SER A 245 19.10 5.12 6.78
N GLU A 246 17.91 4.50 6.75
CA GLU A 246 16.62 5.17 6.75
C GLU A 246 15.54 4.25 7.33
N ILE A 247 14.58 4.82 8.07
CA ILE A 247 13.42 4.09 8.60
C ILE A 247 12.12 4.76 8.16
N GLY A 248 11.16 3.96 7.69
CA GLY A 248 9.81 4.40 7.35
C GLY A 248 8.76 3.84 8.29
N VAL A 249 7.98 4.70 8.93
CA VAL A 249 6.79 4.28 9.68
C VAL A 249 5.63 4.11 8.71
N THR A 250 5.07 2.89 8.63
CA THR A 250 4.06 2.50 7.63
C THR A 250 2.69 2.18 8.26
N ASP A 251 2.43 2.69 9.44
CA ASP A 251 1.14 2.55 10.12
C ASP A 251 -0.02 3.15 9.31
N ASP A 252 -1.22 2.60 9.46
CA ASP A 252 -2.46 3.24 8.95
C ASP A 252 -2.71 4.60 9.64
N ILE A 253 -2.40 4.70 10.93
CA ILE A 253 -2.42 5.93 11.74
C ILE A 253 -1.55 5.75 13.00
N TRP A 254 -0.32 6.23 12.97
CA TRP A 254 0.60 6.04 14.11
C TRP A 254 0.38 7.04 15.24
N ASN A 255 -0.14 8.23 14.95
CA ASN A 255 -0.30 9.33 15.90
C ASN A 255 -1.69 9.41 16.56
N LEU A 256 -2.53 8.35 16.46
CA LEU A 256 -3.86 8.36 17.08
C LEU A 256 -3.81 8.58 18.59
N LYS A 257 -2.84 7.97 19.26
CA LYS A 257 -2.54 8.18 20.68
C LYS A 257 -1.32 9.08 20.81
N MET A 258 -1.58 10.39 20.85
CA MET A 258 -0.53 11.42 20.81
C MET A 258 0.48 11.29 21.95
N ASP A 259 0.02 10.96 23.18
CA ASP A 259 0.91 10.79 24.32
C ASP A 259 1.89 9.63 24.11
N ARG A 260 1.42 8.48 23.56
CA ARG A 260 2.27 7.35 23.18
C ARG A 260 3.29 7.76 22.11
N ALA A 261 2.85 8.54 21.10
CA ALA A 261 3.75 9.02 20.04
C ALA A 261 4.84 9.93 20.61
N LYS A 262 4.49 10.85 21.51
CA LYS A 262 5.45 11.72 22.20
C LYS A 262 6.40 10.91 23.10
N GLU A 263 5.90 9.93 23.82
CA GLU A 263 6.72 9.03 24.65
C GLU A 263 7.73 8.26 23.79
N LEU A 264 7.29 7.67 22.69
CA LEU A 264 8.19 7.00 21.72
C LEU A 264 9.33 7.92 21.28
N MET A 265 9.01 9.15 20.88
CA MET A 265 10.04 10.12 20.46
C MET A 265 11.02 10.44 21.59
N ARG A 266 10.54 10.67 22.81
CA ARG A 266 11.41 10.90 23.97
C ARG A 266 12.33 9.72 24.26
N ARG A 267 11.83 8.49 24.11
CA ARG A 267 12.63 7.28 24.31
C ARG A 267 13.69 7.11 23.22
N LEU A 268 13.37 7.33 21.94
CA LEU A 268 14.35 7.30 20.85
C LEU A 268 15.49 8.32 21.08
N ILE A 269 15.16 9.51 21.56
CA ILE A 269 16.15 10.56 21.88
C ILE A 269 17.02 10.13 23.08
N ALA A 270 16.39 9.70 24.17
CA ALA A 270 17.08 9.34 25.41
C ALA A 270 18.05 8.15 25.23
N GLU A 271 17.74 7.24 24.31
CA GLU A 271 18.55 6.06 24.02
C GLU A 271 19.54 6.27 22.85
N GLY A 272 19.63 7.50 22.31
CA GLY A 272 20.55 7.83 21.20
C GLY A 272 20.21 7.12 19.88
N LEU A 273 18.95 6.72 19.69
CA LEU A 273 18.47 6.05 18.48
C LEU A 273 17.99 7.01 17.38
N ASN A 274 18.15 8.30 17.60
CA ASN A 274 17.78 9.40 16.70
C ASN A 274 18.84 9.71 15.63
N THR A 275 19.79 8.83 15.41
CA THR A 275 20.91 9.01 14.48
C THR A 275 20.54 8.71 13.03
N VAL A 276 19.48 7.93 12.80
CA VAL A 276 19.01 7.54 11.48
C VAL A 276 17.81 8.38 11.07
N PRO A 277 17.78 8.97 9.86
CA PRO A 277 16.62 9.71 9.37
C PRO A 277 15.41 8.79 9.21
N TRP A 278 14.24 9.32 9.55
CA TRP A 278 13.00 8.57 9.39
C TRP A 278 11.84 9.44 8.88
N THR A 279 10.77 8.80 8.41
CA THR A 279 9.59 9.45 7.83
C THR A 279 8.30 8.70 8.14
N THR A 280 7.17 9.41 8.08
CA THR A 280 5.84 8.81 8.04
C THR A 280 5.45 8.53 6.59
N VAL A 281 5.54 7.27 6.15
CA VAL A 281 5.35 6.88 4.73
C VAL A 281 3.89 7.11 4.30
N HIS A 282 2.93 6.61 5.09
CA HIS A 282 1.50 6.72 4.79
C HIS A 282 0.85 7.99 5.34
N GLY A 283 1.65 8.83 6.02
CA GLY A 283 1.21 10.11 6.55
C GLY A 283 0.69 10.04 7.99
N MET A 284 0.19 11.20 8.41
CA MET A 284 -0.34 11.45 9.75
C MET A 284 -1.75 12.03 9.68
N LYS A 285 -2.49 11.86 10.75
CA LYS A 285 -3.78 12.52 10.93
C LYS A 285 -3.57 13.90 11.55
N VAL A 286 -4.02 14.95 10.87
CA VAL A 286 -3.78 16.36 11.28
C VAL A 286 -4.37 16.73 12.64
N ASN A 287 -5.52 16.14 13.00
CA ASN A 287 -6.23 16.44 14.26
C ASN A 287 -5.64 15.74 15.50
N HIS A 288 -4.55 14.98 15.35
CA HIS A 288 -3.78 14.36 16.44
C HIS A 288 -2.34 14.87 16.41
N THR A 289 -2.15 16.19 16.23
CA THR A 289 -0.84 16.84 16.17
C THR A 289 -0.82 18.14 16.97
N ASP A 290 0.33 18.47 17.50
CA ASP A 290 0.66 19.77 18.08
C ASP A 290 2.13 20.10 17.81
N LEU A 291 2.54 21.34 18.15
CA LEU A 291 3.91 21.80 17.94
C LEU A 291 4.93 20.95 18.72
N GLU A 292 4.60 20.55 19.96
CA GLU A 292 5.48 19.74 20.79
C GLU A 292 5.78 18.38 20.12
N LEU A 293 4.76 17.71 19.60
CA LEU A 293 4.95 16.44 18.87
C LEU A 293 5.92 16.63 17.70
N PHE A 294 5.76 17.65 16.88
CA PHE A 294 6.65 17.90 15.75
C PHE A 294 8.07 18.26 16.17
N GLN A 295 8.25 19.01 17.25
CA GLN A 295 9.56 19.31 17.82
C GLN A 295 10.26 18.02 18.32
N LEU A 296 9.52 17.16 19.01
CA LEU A 296 10.02 15.85 19.44
C LEU A 296 10.36 14.95 18.24
N MET A 297 9.51 14.90 17.22
CA MET A 297 9.79 14.16 15.99
C MET A 297 11.07 14.66 15.32
N LYS A 298 11.24 15.98 15.20
CA LYS A 298 12.47 16.57 14.65
C LYS A 298 13.70 16.18 15.44
N ALA A 299 13.63 16.27 16.76
CA ALA A 299 14.73 15.89 17.66
C ALA A 299 15.01 14.38 17.60
N ALA A 300 13.98 13.55 17.36
CA ALA A 300 14.11 12.10 17.17
C ALA A 300 14.60 11.70 15.76
N GLY A 301 15.00 12.66 14.90
CA GLY A 301 15.57 12.38 13.58
C GLY A 301 14.57 12.35 12.42
N CYS A 302 13.29 12.67 12.66
CA CYS A 302 12.30 12.76 11.59
C CYS A 302 12.71 13.83 10.56
N LYS A 303 12.63 13.50 9.27
CA LYS A 303 12.94 14.42 8.17
C LYS A 303 11.70 14.98 7.53
N ARG A 304 10.68 14.12 7.31
CA ARG A 304 9.47 14.49 6.60
C ARG A 304 8.23 13.91 7.26
N VAL A 305 7.18 14.68 7.24
CA VAL A 305 5.84 14.27 7.63
C VAL A 305 4.88 14.41 6.46
N GLY A 306 4.05 13.40 6.25
CA GLY A 306 2.97 13.44 5.26
C GLY A 306 1.63 13.71 5.93
N PHE A 307 0.74 14.44 5.24
CA PHE A 307 -0.62 14.70 5.70
C PHE A 307 -1.62 14.38 4.61
N GLY A 308 -2.59 13.53 4.93
CA GLY A 308 -3.76 13.35 4.07
C GLY A 308 -4.69 14.56 4.18
N VAL A 309 -4.57 15.51 3.26
CA VAL A 309 -5.44 16.70 3.16
C VAL A 309 -6.74 16.30 2.44
N GLU A 310 -6.61 15.56 1.38
CA GLU A 310 -7.56 14.99 0.44
C GLU A 310 -8.26 16.05 -0.41
N ASN A 311 -8.97 17.02 0.19
CA ASN A 311 -9.78 18.00 -0.53
C ASN A 311 -9.75 19.37 0.14
N GLY A 312 -9.90 20.45 -0.64
CA GLY A 312 -9.94 21.82 -0.18
C GLY A 312 -11.32 22.36 0.16
N ASP A 313 -12.36 21.58 -0.09
CA ASP A 313 -13.73 21.98 0.20
C ASP A 313 -14.25 21.36 1.51
N PRO A 314 -14.75 22.18 2.48
CA PRO A 314 -15.22 21.65 3.77
C PRO A 314 -16.43 20.72 3.68
N TRP A 315 -17.30 20.95 2.70
CA TRP A 315 -18.48 20.09 2.49
C TRP A 315 -18.07 18.72 1.99
N MET A 316 -17.13 18.67 1.02
CA MET A 316 -16.54 17.43 0.51
C MET A 316 -15.86 16.63 1.63
N LEU A 317 -15.03 17.27 2.44
CA LEU A 317 -14.33 16.61 3.57
C LEU A 317 -15.32 16.00 4.58
N ARG A 318 -16.44 16.68 4.86
CA ARG A 318 -17.43 16.25 5.86
C ARG A 318 -18.39 15.20 5.29
N ASN A 319 -18.94 15.43 4.11
CA ASN A 319 -20.11 14.69 3.63
C ASN A 319 -19.74 13.54 2.68
N VAL A 320 -18.72 13.74 1.83
CA VAL A 320 -18.32 12.75 0.84
C VAL A 320 -17.15 11.92 1.38
N ILE A 321 -16.07 12.56 1.77
CA ILE A 321 -14.81 11.90 2.18
C ILE A 321 -14.92 11.35 3.61
N ARG A 322 -15.61 12.03 4.50
CA ARG A 322 -15.84 11.68 5.92
C ARG A 322 -14.53 11.46 6.70
N LYS A 323 -13.54 12.30 6.43
CA LYS A 323 -12.20 12.15 7.03
C LYS A 323 -12.14 12.56 8.51
N GLY A 324 -13.15 13.30 9.01
CA GLY A 324 -13.20 13.76 10.40
C GLY A 324 -12.07 14.73 10.74
N GLN A 325 -11.79 15.69 9.85
CA GLN A 325 -10.84 16.80 10.03
C GLN A 325 -11.40 18.09 9.43
N THR A 326 -10.90 19.24 9.87
CA THR A 326 -11.24 20.55 9.34
C THR A 326 -10.06 21.18 8.59
N LEU A 327 -10.35 22.15 7.70
CA LEU A 327 -9.29 22.87 6.99
C LEU A 327 -8.41 23.70 7.94
N GLU A 328 -8.95 24.16 9.08
CA GLU A 328 -8.19 24.84 10.12
C GLU A 328 -7.15 23.88 10.74
N GLN A 329 -7.57 22.69 11.14
CA GLN A 329 -6.65 21.66 11.64
C GLN A 329 -5.56 21.29 10.62
N VAL A 330 -5.91 21.27 9.32
CA VAL A 330 -4.94 21.07 8.25
C VAL A 330 -3.91 22.20 8.23
N ARG A 331 -4.35 23.46 8.24
CA ARG A 331 -3.47 24.65 8.27
C ARG A 331 -2.54 24.64 9.47
N ASP A 332 -3.10 24.37 10.65
CA ASP A 332 -2.33 24.31 11.91
C ASP A 332 -1.28 23.22 11.89
N ALA A 333 -1.61 22.02 11.38
CA ALA A 333 -0.65 20.92 11.26
C ALA A 333 0.54 21.28 10.35
N PHE A 334 0.29 21.86 9.17
CA PHE A 334 1.35 22.32 8.27
C PHE A 334 2.19 23.44 8.88
N LYS A 335 1.55 24.44 9.50
CA LYS A 335 2.22 25.54 10.18
C LYS A 335 3.15 25.03 11.30
N ASN A 336 2.66 24.14 12.15
CA ASN A 336 3.40 23.61 13.28
C ASN A 336 4.55 22.69 12.82
N ALA A 337 4.34 21.84 11.80
CA ALA A 337 5.38 21.01 11.24
C ALA A 337 6.52 21.83 10.63
N LYS A 338 6.19 22.87 9.86
CA LYS A 338 7.18 23.83 9.30
C LYS A 338 7.92 24.60 10.40
N ALA A 339 7.21 25.05 11.44
CA ALA A 339 7.80 25.74 12.58
C ALA A 339 8.80 24.84 13.34
N ALA A 340 8.56 23.53 13.38
CA ALA A 340 9.49 22.55 13.94
C ALA A 340 10.66 22.21 12.99
N GLY A 341 10.70 22.74 11.77
CA GLY A 341 11.76 22.47 10.78
C GLY A 341 11.64 21.10 10.11
N LEU A 342 10.44 20.54 10.02
CA LEU A 342 10.17 19.31 9.29
C LEU A 342 9.80 19.63 7.84
N GLN A 343 10.24 18.80 6.90
CA GLN A 343 9.69 18.80 5.56
C GLN A 343 8.25 18.29 5.59
N THR A 344 7.39 18.91 4.78
CA THR A 344 5.96 18.58 4.73
C THR A 344 5.56 18.00 3.38
N MET A 345 4.67 17.01 3.40
CA MET A 345 4.08 16.44 2.21
C MET A 345 2.55 16.45 2.34
N GLY A 346 1.86 16.93 1.30
CA GLY A 346 0.40 16.91 1.22
C GLY A 346 -0.09 15.87 0.23
N PHE A 347 -1.08 15.07 0.63
CA PHE A 347 -1.81 14.16 -0.25
C PHE A 347 -3.19 14.75 -0.57
N PHE A 348 -3.54 14.81 -1.86
CA PHE A 348 -4.78 15.39 -2.36
C PHE A 348 -5.43 14.41 -3.34
N ILE A 349 -6.77 14.30 -3.31
CA ILE A 349 -7.53 13.40 -4.17
C ILE A 349 -8.47 14.23 -5.06
N PHE A 350 -8.45 13.93 -6.36
CA PHE A 350 -9.34 14.51 -7.36
C PHE A 350 -10.29 13.44 -7.90
N GLY A 351 -11.51 13.85 -8.23
CA GLY A 351 -12.50 12.97 -8.83
C GLY A 351 -13.26 12.11 -7.82
N MET A 352 -13.49 12.61 -6.60
CA MET A 352 -14.43 11.98 -5.67
C MET A 352 -15.87 12.13 -6.17
N PRO A 353 -16.80 11.20 -5.85
CA PRO A 353 -18.23 11.40 -6.14
C PRO A 353 -18.73 12.77 -5.67
N ASN A 354 -19.61 13.40 -6.43
CA ASN A 354 -20.14 14.76 -6.22
C ASN A 354 -19.11 15.91 -6.30
N GLU A 355 -17.90 15.66 -6.79
CA GLU A 355 -16.89 16.70 -6.94
C GLU A 355 -17.21 17.56 -8.16
N THR A 356 -17.14 18.90 -7.99
CA THR A 356 -17.38 19.90 -9.01
C THR A 356 -16.07 20.61 -9.40
N GLU A 357 -16.13 21.47 -10.42
CA GLU A 357 -14.98 22.28 -10.81
C GLU A 357 -14.53 23.20 -9.68
N GLU A 358 -15.47 23.77 -8.93
CA GLU A 358 -15.22 24.70 -7.82
C GLU A 358 -14.54 23.98 -6.66
N THR A 359 -14.97 22.75 -6.31
CA THR A 359 -14.37 21.99 -5.20
C THR A 359 -12.97 21.49 -5.54
N MET A 360 -12.73 21.11 -6.81
CA MET A 360 -11.38 20.81 -7.31
C MET A 360 -10.48 22.05 -7.30
N GLU A 361 -11.01 23.22 -7.71
CA GLU A 361 -10.26 24.47 -7.66
C GLU A 361 -9.91 24.84 -6.21
N ALA A 362 -10.86 24.68 -5.27
CA ALA A 362 -10.58 24.89 -3.83
C ALA A 362 -9.44 23.99 -3.33
N THR A 363 -9.36 22.74 -3.82
CA THR A 363 -8.27 21.83 -3.50
C THR A 363 -6.91 22.31 -4.03
N ILE A 364 -6.87 22.86 -5.26
CA ILE A 364 -5.66 23.44 -5.84
C ILE A 364 -5.23 24.67 -5.04
N GLN A 365 -6.17 25.56 -4.71
CA GLN A 365 -5.88 26.78 -3.93
C GLN A 365 -5.35 26.42 -2.54
N LEU A 366 -5.96 25.45 -1.86
CA LEU A 366 -5.48 25.00 -0.56
C LEU A 366 -4.05 24.40 -0.66
N ALA A 367 -3.75 23.62 -1.68
CA ALA A 367 -2.41 23.08 -1.88
C ALA A 367 -1.36 24.20 -2.08
N LEU A 368 -1.72 25.26 -2.82
CA LEU A 368 -0.86 26.44 -3.01
C LEU A 368 -0.70 27.25 -1.73
N GLU A 369 -1.78 27.42 -0.94
CA GLU A 369 -1.79 28.10 0.35
C GLU A 369 -0.92 27.37 1.38
N LEU A 370 -1.12 26.05 1.54
CA LEU A 370 -0.36 25.22 2.48
C LEU A 370 1.11 25.15 2.11
N ASP A 371 1.42 25.27 0.84
CA ASP A 371 2.77 25.25 0.31
C ASP A 371 3.67 24.14 0.89
N PRO A 372 3.25 22.86 0.84
CA PRO A 372 4.09 21.77 1.29
C PRO A 372 5.37 21.67 0.44
N ASP A 373 6.44 21.07 1.02
CA ASP A 373 7.66 20.77 0.24
C ASP A 373 7.35 19.83 -0.93
N LEU A 374 6.40 18.91 -0.73
CA LEU A 374 5.89 18.01 -1.76
C LEU A 374 4.37 17.94 -1.72
N ALA A 375 3.74 17.94 -2.88
CA ALA A 375 2.32 17.66 -3.05
C ALA A 375 2.13 16.43 -3.96
N ASN A 376 1.35 15.47 -3.50
CA ASN A 376 0.95 14.34 -4.31
C ASN A 376 -0.55 14.47 -4.62
N PHE A 377 -0.86 14.65 -5.90
CA PHE A 377 -2.23 14.71 -6.39
C PHE A 377 -2.60 13.38 -7.02
N MET A 378 -3.64 12.74 -6.51
CA MET A 378 -4.09 11.42 -6.94
C MET A 378 -5.48 11.51 -7.56
N LEU A 379 -5.77 10.60 -8.49
CA LEU A 379 -7.12 10.38 -8.97
C LEU A 379 -7.81 9.33 -8.10
N ALA A 380 -9.07 9.56 -7.76
CA ALA A 380 -9.88 8.62 -7.00
C ALA A 380 -9.99 7.29 -7.74
N ALA A 381 -9.76 6.19 -7.02
CA ALA A 381 -9.91 4.83 -7.53
C ALA A 381 -10.96 4.07 -6.71
N PRO A 382 -11.98 3.49 -7.33
CA PRO A 382 -13.10 2.83 -6.65
C PRO A 382 -12.70 1.43 -6.21
N PHE A 383 -11.87 1.30 -5.17
CA PHE A 383 -11.47 -0.01 -4.66
C PHE A 383 -12.66 -0.78 -4.09
N PRO A 384 -12.82 -2.06 -4.46
CA PRO A 384 -13.84 -2.93 -3.85
C PRO A 384 -13.75 -2.92 -2.32
N GLY A 385 -14.91 -3.05 -1.65
CA GLY A 385 -15.00 -3.02 -0.19
C GLY A 385 -14.92 -1.63 0.44
N THR A 386 -14.80 -0.56 -0.37
CA THR A 386 -14.88 0.83 0.12
C THR A 386 -16.29 1.40 -0.06
N LYS A 387 -16.68 2.32 0.84
CA LYS A 387 -17.98 3.01 0.69
C LYS A 387 -18.05 3.83 -0.61
N MET A 388 -16.94 4.36 -1.08
CA MET A 388 -16.86 5.05 -2.37
C MET A 388 -17.21 4.11 -3.54
N TYR A 389 -16.73 2.88 -3.49
CA TYR A 389 -17.09 1.86 -4.48
C TYR A 389 -18.59 1.61 -4.54
N ASP A 390 -19.25 1.47 -3.36
CA ASP A 390 -20.70 1.30 -3.30
C ASP A 390 -21.43 2.50 -3.88
N MET A 391 -21.03 3.74 -3.52
CA MET A 391 -21.63 4.97 -4.04
C MET A 391 -21.55 5.04 -5.57
N ILE A 392 -20.43 4.63 -6.15
CA ILE A 392 -20.26 4.64 -7.61
C ILE A 392 -21.10 3.54 -8.28
N ARG A 393 -21.18 2.35 -7.69
CA ARG A 393 -22.05 1.27 -8.20
C ARG A 393 -23.53 1.63 -8.18
N GLU A 394 -23.96 2.35 -7.14
CA GLU A 394 -25.34 2.80 -6.99
C GLU A 394 -25.70 3.95 -7.95
N GLY A 395 -24.76 4.88 -8.21
CA GLY A 395 -25.03 6.13 -8.91
C GLY A 395 -24.18 6.41 -10.14
N GLY A 396 -23.40 5.47 -10.62
CA GLY A 396 -22.47 5.67 -11.73
C GLY A 396 -22.09 4.40 -12.46
N GLU A 397 -20.95 4.45 -13.15
CA GLU A 397 -20.40 3.32 -13.88
C GLU A 397 -18.90 3.25 -13.68
N ILE A 398 -18.36 2.03 -13.42
CA ILE A 398 -16.94 1.76 -13.26
C ILE A 398 -16.41 1.27 -14.60
N PHE A 399 -15.36 1.92 -15.11
CA PHE A 399 -14.72 1.60 -16.40
C PHE A 399 -13.53 0.63 -16.28
N ALA A 400 -13.16 0.23 -15.06
CA ALA A 400 -12.11 -0.75 -14.85
C ALA A 400 -12.55 -2.10 -15.46
N ASN A 401 -11.82 -2.56 -16.46
CA ASN A 401 -12.10 -3.80 -17.18
C ASN A 401 -11.34 -4.98 -16.56
N ASP A 402 -10.25 -4.72 -15.87
CA ASP A 402 -9.39 -5.71 -15.23
C ASP A 402 -8.76 -5.14 -13.95
N TRP A 403 -8.26 -6.01 -13.07
CA TRP A 403 -7.66 -5.64 -11.79
C TRP A 403 -6.46 -4.69 -11.89
N PRO A 404 -5.55 -4.80 -12.87
CA PRO A 404 -4.49 -3.81 -13.09
C PRO A 404 -4.99 -2.37 -13.28
N ASP A 405 -6.20 -2.18 -13.79
CA ASP A 405 -6.82 -0.86 -13.97
C ASP A 405 -7.04 -0.10 -12.64
N TYR A 406 -7.01 -0.79 -11.50
CA TYR A 406 -7.12 -0.18 -10.17
C TYR A 406 -5.83 0.47 -9.65
N ALA A 407 -4.76 0.47 -10.43
CA ALA A 407 -3.53 1.15 -10.06
C ALA A 407 -3.73 2.66 -9.94
N ILE A 408 -3.40 3.23 -8.77
CA ILE A 408 -3.66 4.63 -8.43
C ILE A 408 -2.81 5.65 -9.21
N HIS A 409 -1.77 5.20 -9.91
CA HIS A 409 -0.86 6.06 -10.68
C HIS A 409 -1.25 6.22 -12.15
N GLU A 410 -2.35 5.63 -12.60
CA GLU A 410 -2.84 5.85 -13.95
C GLU A 410 -3.46 7.25 -14.12
N GLN A 411 -3.26 7.83 -15.30
CA GLN A 411 -3.63 9.22 -15.63
C GLN A 411 -5.04 9.33 -16.22
N ARG A 412 -5.97 8.45 -15.81
CA ARG A 412 -7.36 8.45 -16.26
C ARG A 412 -8.34 8.27 -15.09
N SER A 413 -9.52 8.83 -15.21
CA SER A 413 -10.64 8.47 -14.34
C SER A 413 -11.09 7.05 -14.66
N ARG A 414 -11.48 6.30 -13.61
CA ARG A 414 -11.90 4.89 -13.72
C ARG A 414 -13.38 4.69 -13.60
N PHE A 415 -14.11 5.77 -13.44
CA PHE A 415 -15.56 5.76 -13.26
C PHE A 415 -16.20 7.06 -13.72
N THR A 416 -17.50 7.05 -13.87
CA THR A 416 -18.35 8.24 -13.99
C THR A 416 -19.51 8.16 -12.99
N MET A 417 -20.19 9.30 -12.80
CA MET A 417 -21.42 9.38 -12.03
C MET A 417 -22.57 9.83 -12.93
N ASN A 418 -23.78 9.33 -12.69
CA ASN A 418 -24.98 9.67 -13.46
C ASN A 418 -25.73 10.88 -12.87
N ASP A 419 -25.03 11.72 -12.11
CA ASP A 419 -25.58 12.89 -11.40
C ASP A 419 -25.65 14.15 -12.27
N GLY A 420 -25.12 14.11 -13.49
CA GLY A 420 -25.03 15.26 -14.41
C GLY A 420 -23.99 16.31 -13.98
N ILE A 421 -23.27 16.10 -12.88
CA ILE A 421 -22.27 16.99 -12.33
C ILE A 421 -20.86 16.48 -12.62
N TYR A 422 -20.63 15.17 -12.39
CA TYR A 422 -19.32 14.54 -12.52
C TYR A 422 -18.88 14.48 -13.98
N ASN A 423 -17.68 14.96 -14.25
CA ASN A 423 -17.07 14.96 -15.58
C ASN A 423 -15.62 14.41 -15.49
N SER A 424 -15.43 13.18 -15.95
CA SER A 424 -14.13 12.49 -15.89
C SER A 424 -13.00 13.22 -16.63
N ASP A 425 -13.30 13.87 -17.77
CA ASP A 425 -12.30 14.64 -18.52
C ASP A 425 -11.91 15.93 -17.79
N LEU A 426 -12.87 16.59 -17.14
CA LEU A 426 -12.61 17.76 -16.29
C LEU A 426 -11.73 17.38 -15.11
N VAL A 427 -12.02 16.26 -14.44
CA VAL A 427 -11.23 15.74 -13.32
C VAL A 427 -9.77 15.57 -13.74
N VAL A 428 -9.51 14.90 -14.87
CA VAL A 428 -8.15 14.68 -15.37
C VAL A 428 -7.46 15.99 -15.74
N ARG A 429 -8.20 16.94 -16.36
CA ARG A 429 -7.65 18.28 -16.65
C ARG A 429 -7.26 19.04 -15.39
N LYS A 430 -8.14 19.09 -14.37
CA LYS A 430 -7.88 19.77 -13.07
C LYS A 430 -6.74 19.10 -12.31
N TRP A 431 -6.67 17.79 -12.32
CA TRP A 431 -5.55 17.04 -11.74
C TRP A 431 -4.20 17.40 -12.38
N ARG A 432 -4.14 17.49 -13.73
CA ARG A 432 -2.93 17.95 -14.44
C ARG A 432 -2.62 19.41 -14.16
N ASP A 433 -3.65 20.27 -14.05
CA ASP A 433 -3.50 21.67 -13.71
C ASP A 433 -2.92 21.86 -12.30
N ALA A 434 -3.36 21.06 -11.32
CA ALA A 434 -2.80 21.04 -9.98
C ALA A 434 -1.27 20.83 -10.00
N TYR A 435 -0.79 19.82 -10.73
CA TYR A 435 0.65 19.56 -10.88
C TYR A 435 1.38 20.74 -11.56
N ARG A 436 0.80 21.30 -12.64
CA ARG A 436 1.40 22.44 -13.35
C ARG A 436 1.52 23.65 -12.46
N ARG A 437 0.45 24.03 -11.78
CA ARG A 437 0.40 25.21 -10.91
C ARG A 437 1.29 25.04 -9.69
N PHE A 438 1.34 23.86 -9.11
CA PHE A 438 2.14 23.60 -7.92
C PHE A 438 3.64 23.50 -8.24
N TYR A 439 4.03 22.82 -9.30
CA TYR A 439 5.43 22.51 -9.58
C TYR A 439 6.09 23.35 -10.69
N LEU A 440 5.34 23.76 -11.73
CA LEU A 440 5.93 24.42 -12.90
C LEU A 440 5.74 25.94 -12.93
N TYR A 441 4.60 26.45 -12.45
CA TYR A 441 4.29 27.89 -12.51
C TYR A 441 4.81 28.66 -11.30
N ARG A 442 5.75 28.08 -10.56
CA ARG A 442 6.41 28.68 -9.39
C ARG A 442 7.92 28.73 -9.63
N PRO A 443 8.41 29.79 -10.27
CA PRO A 443 9.81 29.89 -10.70
C PRO A 443 10.81 29.78 -9.54
N GLU A 444 10.46 30.27 -8.36
CA GLU A 444 11.26 30.13 -7.15
C GLU A 444 11.49 28.67 -6.75
N ARG A 445 10.48 27.81 -6.85
CA ARG A 445 10.58 26.38 -6.59
C ARG A 445 11.36 25.63 -7.68
N VAL A 446 11.14 26.01 -8.93
CA VAL A 446 11.92 25.48 -10.06
C VAL A 446 13.40 25.81 -9.86
N TRP A 447 13.71 27.05 -9.51
CA TRP A 447 15.08 27.50 -9.24
C TRP A 447 15.70 26.79 -8.04
N GLU A 448 14.98 26.65 -6.94
CA GLU A 448 15.42 25.91 -5.75
C GLU A 448 15.79 24.46 -6.09
N LYS A 449 14.95 23.77 -6.89
CA LYS A 449 15.25 22.42 -7.33
C LYS A 449 16.45 22.35 -8.26
N MET A 450 16.56 23.28 -9.21
CA MET A 450 17.70 23.34 -10.15
C MET A 450 19.02 23.67 -9.47
N SER A 451 19.00 24.35 -8.31
CA SER A 451 20.20 24.64 -7.54
C SER A 451 20.78 23.45 -6.80
N LYS A 452 20.03 22.35 -6.68
CA LYS A 452 20.43 21.13 -5.98
C LYS A 452 21.18 20.17 -6.90
N LYS A 453 22.31 19.62 -6.45
CA LYS A 453 23.12 18.67 -7.22
C LYS A 453 22.32 17.42 -7.61
N SER A 454 21.42 16.96 -6.72
CA SER A 454 20.54 15.81 -6.96
C SER A 454 19.62 16.00 -8.17
N PHE A 455 19.16 17.23 -8.44
CA PHE A 455 18.34 17.53 -9.62
C PHE A 455 19.06 17.15 -10.93
N TRP A 456 20.33 17.46 -11.05
CA TRP A 456 21.10 17.22 -12.28
C TRP A 456 21.47 15.75 -12.45
N THR A 457 21.66 15.01 -11.37
CA THR A 457 21.89 13.55 -11.43
C THR A 457 20.62 12.77 -11.78
N GLU A 458 19.43 13.29 -11.42
CA GLU A 458 18.13 12.67 -11.68
C GLU A 458 17.41 13.27 -12.91
N MET A 459 17.98 14.29 -13.53
CA MET A 459 17.37 14.99 -14.65
C MET A 459 16.93 14.07 -15.80
N PRO A 460 17.69 13.05 -16.23
CA PRO A 460 17.26 12.17 -17.32
C PRO A 460 15.96 11.41 -16.99
N SER A 461 15.85 10.88 -15.77
CA SER A 461 14.64 10.19 -15.32
C SER A 461 13.49 11.16 -15.08
N THR A 462 13.78 12.34 -14.53
CA THR A 462 12.78 13.40 -14.31
C THR A 462 12.20 13.91 -15.62
N ILE A 463 13.02 14.13 -16.66
CA ILE A 463 12.55 14.55 -17.99
C ILE A 463 11.75 13.43 -18.67
N SER A 464 12.21 12.18 -18.59
CA SER A 464 11.47 11.04 -19.12
C SER A 464 10.09 10.91 -18.47
N ASN A 465 10.02 11.03 -17.16
CA ASN A 465 8.77 10.97 -16.41
C ASN A 465 7.86 12.17 -16.67
N ALA A 466 8.41 13.38 -16.73
CA ALA A 466 7.67 14.58 -17.09
C ALA A 466 7.14 14.47 -18.54
N ARG A 467 7.95 13.99 -19.48
CA ARG A 467 7.52 13.77 -20.87
C ARG A 467 6.38 12.75 -20.95
N ARG A 468 6.51 11.62 -20.25
CA ARG A 468 5.47 10.59 -20.16
C ARG A 468 4.20 11.15 -19.51
N PHE A 469 4.35 11.96 -18.45
CA PHE A 469 3.27 12.59 -17.72
C PHE A 469 2.51 13.65 -18.53
N PHE A 470 3.22 14.55 -19.23
CA PHE A 470 2.60 15.69 -19.93
C PHE A 470 2.23 15.41 -21.40
N LEU A 471 2.92 14.50 -22.08
CA LEU A 471 2.72 14.23 -23.50
C LEU A 471 2.00 12.90 -23.77
N GLY A 472 1.79 12.06 -22.76
CA GLY A 472 1.24 10.71 -22.92
C GLY A 472 2.24 9.73 -23.56
N ASN A 473 2.02 8.44 -23.35
CA ASN A 473 2.78 7.40 -24.03
C ASN A 473 2.23 7.25 -25.47
N LYS A 474 2.96 7.66 -26.50
CA LYS A 474 2.55 7.46 -27.90
C LYS A 474 2.38 5.97 -28.26
N ASP A 475 2.96 5.07 -27.48
CA ASP A 475 2.99 3.63 -27.77
C ASP A 475 1.75 2.86 -27.25
N GLN A 476 0.88 3.49 -26.46
CA GLN A 476 -0.38 2.86 -26.00
C GLN A 476 -1.61 3.18 -26.87
N ASN A 477 -1.48 3.98 -27.92
CA ASN A 477 -2.58 4.28 -28.86
C ASN A 477 -2.80 3.18 -29.93
N GLY A 478 -2.19 2.00 -29.79
CA GLY A 478 -2.33 0.86 -30.70
C GLY A 478 -3.58 0.00 -30.49
N HIS A 479 -4.38 0.24 -29.46
CA HIS A 479 -5.58 -0.55 -29.16
C HIS A 479 -6.87 0.28 -28.95
N HIS A 480 -7.04 1.34 -29.75
CA HIS A 480 -8.34 2.01 -29.85
C HIS A 480 -8.89 1.83 -31.26
N GLY A 481 -9.67 0.79 -31.45
CA GLY A 481 -10.40 0.55 -32.71
C GLY A 481 -11.08 -0.79 -32.73
N HIS A 482 -11.98 -1.07 -31.84
CA HIS A 482 -13.04 -2.03 -32.08
C HIS A 482 -14.34 -1.55 -31.40
N ASN A 483 -15.15 -0.83 -32.18
CA ASN A 483 -16.58 -0.86 -32.07
C ASN A 483 -17.07 -2.27 -32.42
N GLY A 484 -16.95 -3.20 -31.50
CA GLY A 484 -17.46 -4.56 -31.58
C GLY A 484 -18.72 -4.68 -30.76
N ARG A 485 -19.88 -4.86 -31.42
CA ARG A 485 -21.09 -5.35 -30.74
C ARG A 485 -20.73 -6.65 -30.03
N VAL A 486 -20.89 -6.66 -28.70
CA VAL A 486 -20.66 -7.85 -27.87
C VAL A 486 -21.67 -8.93 -28.29
N ASN A 487 -21.15 -10.09 -28.68
CA ASN A 487 -21.94 -11.27 -28.97
C ASN A 487 -22.44 -11.87 -27.64
N PRO A 488 -23.72 -12.16 -27.43
CA PRO A 488 -24.27 -12.56 -26.12
C PRO A 488 -23.83 -13.95 -25.62
N GLU A 489 -22.95 -14.65 -26.31
CA GLU A 489 -22.53 -16.03 -25.97
C GLU A 489 -21.07 -16.17 -25.48
N GLU A 490 -20.31 -15.05 -25.33
CA GLU A 490 -19.00 -15.15 -24.69
C GLU A 490 -19.08 -15.12 -23.16
N PRO A 491 -18.30 -15.96 -22.43
CA PRO A 491 -18.30 -15.95 -20.97
C PRO A 491 -17.81 -14.58 -20.48
N VAL A 492 -18.58 -13.97 -19.59
CA VAL A 492 -18.29 -12.65 -19.00
C VAL A 492 -16.98 -12.72 -18.22
N THR A 493 -15.91 -12.28 -18.84
CA THR A 493 -14.57 -12.15 -18.25
C THR A 493 -14.28 -10.75 -17.71
N SER A 494 -15.30 -9.85 -17.67
CA SER A 494 -15.12 -8.50 -17.15
C SER A 494 -15.21 -8.47 -15.62
N VAL A 495 -14.43 -7.59 -14.99
CA VAL A 495 -14.46 -7.33 -13.53
C VAL A 495 -15.88 -7.09 -13.03
N LYS A 496 -16.73 -6.42 -13.81
CA LYS A 496 -18.14 -6.17 -13.50
C LYS A 496 -18.91 -7.48 -13.32
N GLY A 497 -18.73 -8.47 -14.20
CA GLY A 497 -19.40 -9.77 -14.10
C GLY A 497 -18.91 -10.63 -12.94
N ILE A 498 -17.67 -10.41 -12.51
CA ILE A 498 -17.07 -11.10 -11.35
C ILE A 498 -17.60 -10.50 -10.05
N LEU A 499 -17.64 -9.17 -9.96
CA LEU A 499 -18.13 -8.44 -8.78
C LEU A 499 -19.62 -8.66 -8.52
N ASP A 500 -20.44 -8.73 -9.57
CA ASP A 500 -21.87 -8.98 -9.45
C ASP A 500 -22.22 -10.40 -8.94
N ARG A 501 -21.25 -11.34 -8.96
CA ARG A 501 -21.40 -12.71 -8.45
C ARG A 501 -20.76 -12.94 -7.08
N ALA A 502 -19.82 -12.10 -6.67
CA ALA A 502 -19.04 -12.30 -5.45
C ALA A 502 -19.56 -11.50 -4.24
N LEU A 503 -20.45 -10.55 -4.46
CA LEU A 503 -21.22 -9.78 -3.45
C LEU A 503 -22.64 -10.29 -3.38
#